data_64863435cb330c9d1598d0f98e6e230c
#
_entry.id   64863435cb330c9d1598d0f98e6e230c
#
_cell.length_a   1.000
_cell.length_b   1.000
_cell.length_c   1.000
_cell.angle_alpha   90.00
_cell.angle_beta   90.00
_cell.angle_gamma   90.00
#
_symmetry.space_group_name_H-M   'P 1'
#
loop_
_entity.id
_entity.type
_entity.pdbx_description
1 polymer ?
#
loop_
_entity_poly.entity_id
_entity_poly.type
_entity_poly.pdbx_seq_one_letter_code
_entity_poly.pdbx_strand_id
1 'polypeptide(L)'
;MNIYWDSFKTFFHIGLFTLGGGYAMIPLIEEEVVNKKRWVSREEFLDLIAIAQSCPGVFAINISIFIGYKLRKVRGALATAFGTALPSFLIILLIAMFFYRFQENPVVAAIFRGIRPAVVALIAVPTFNLAKSAKISWVNCWIPIAGALLIWLMGVSPIYIIILAGIGGWAYGKIIKPTE
;
A
#
# COMPACT_ATOMS: atom_id res chain seq x y z
N MET A 1 -14.94 -12.44 -25.18
CA MET A 1 -14.48 -11.17 -24.57
C MET A 1 -12.97 -11.24 -24.40
N ASN A 2 -12.25 -10.21 -24.85
CA ASN A 2 -10.78 -10.27 -24.80
C ASN A 2 -10.32 -10.21 -23.33
N ILE A 3 -9.62 -11.26 -22.85
CA ILE A 3 -9.19 -11.39 -21.45
C ILE A 3 -8.35 -10.20 -20.97
N TYR A 4 -7.59 -9.58 -21.87
CA TYR A 4 -6.78 -8.40 -21.54
C TYR A 4 -7.65 -7.19 -21.20
N TRP A 5 -8.74 -7.00 -21.93
CA TRP A 5 -9.67 -5.92 -21.68
C TRP A 5 -10.51 -6.16 -20.44
N ASP A 6 -10.89 -7.42 -20.21
CA ASP A 6 -11.63 -7.80 -19.00
C ASP A 6 -10.75 -7.63 -17.74
N SER A 7 -9.52 -8.10 -17.78
CA SER A 7 -8.58 -7.92 -16.67
C SER A 7 -8.25 -6.43 -16.42
N PHE A 8 -8.01 -5.66 -17.49
CA PHE A 8 -7.81 -4.22 -17.37
C PHE A 8 -9.00 -3.52 -16.69
N LYS A 9 -10.24 -3.78 -17.17
CA LYS A 9 -11.44 -3.18 -16.57
C LYS A 9 -11.65 -3.55 -15.12
N THR A 10 -11.44 -4.82 -14.78
CA THR A 10 -11.58 -5.31 -13.40
C THR A 10 -10.60 -4.58 -12.48
N PHE A 11 -9.33 -4.51 -12.86
CA PHE A 11 -8.33 -3.84 -12.07
C PHE A 11 -8.44 -2.32 -12.08
N PHE A 12 -8.98 -1.73 -13.15
CA PHE A 12 -9.34 -0.32 -13.19
C PHE A 12 -10.45 0.01 -12.19
N HIS A 13 -11.48 -0.81 -12.11
CA HIS A 13 -12.55 -0.66 -11.14
C HIS A 13 -12.03 -0.80 -9.71
N ILE A 14 -11.18 -1.81 -9.46
CA ILE A 14 -10.53 -2.00 -8.15
C ILE A 14 -9.71 -0.75 -7.79
N GLY A 15 -8.86 -0.27 -8.69
CA GLY A 15 -8.03 0.93 -8.46
C GLY A 15 -8.84 2.21 -8.24
N LEU A 16 -10.00 2.34 -8.88
CA LEU A 16 -10.88 3.50 -8.74
C LEU A 16 -11.59 3.55 -7.39
N PHE A 17 -12.08 2.42 -6.90
CA PHE A 17 -12.93 2.35 -5.71
C PHE A 17 -12.19 2.04 -4.42
N THR A 18 -10.89 1.84 -4.47
CA THR A 18 -10.12 1.56 -3.27
C THR A 18 -9.58 2.83 -2.64
N LEU A 19 -10.18 3.22 -1.53
CA LEU A 19 -9.70 4.26 -0.63
C LEU A 19 -9.11 3.59 0.63
N GLY A 20 -7.87 3.90 0.99
CA GLY A 20 -7.29 3.42 2.26
C GLY A 20 -6.03 2.54 2.16
N GLY A 21 -5.42 2.44 0.97
CA GLY A 21 -4.12 1.79 0.77
C GLY A 21 -4.19 0.32 0.33
N GLY A 22 -3.04 -0.26 0.02
CA GLY A 22 -2.92 -1.55 -0.66
C GLY A 22 -3.58 -2.73 0.08
N TYR A 23 -3.52 -2.75 1.40
CA TYR A 23 -4.16 -3.82 2.19
C TYR A 23 -5.69 -3.75 2.17
N ALA A 24 -6.27 -2.56 2.07
CA ALA A 24 -7.72 -2.39 1.95
C ALA A 24 -8.26 -2.93 0.63
N MET A 25 -7.40 -3.11 -0.38
CA MET A 25 -7.77 -3.69 -1.68
C MET A 25 -7.90 -5.21 -1.63
N ILE A 26 -7.30 -5.90 -0.67
CA ILE A 26 -7.25 -7.38 -0.64
C ILE A 26 -8.65 -8.00 -0.74
N PRO A 27 -9.64 -7.63 0.09
CA PRO A 27 -10.97 -8.21 0.01
C PRO A 27 -11.67 -7.93 -1.34
N LEU A 28 -11.45 -6.74 -1.90
CA LEU A 28 -12.04 -6.36 -3.18
C LEU A 28 -11.42 -7.13 -4.34
N ILE A 29 -10.11 -7.34 -4.32
CA ILE A 29 -9.40 -8.15 -5.31
C ILE A 29 -9.85 -9.61 -5.20
N GLU A 30 -9.92 -10.16 -3.97
CA GLU A 30 -10.39 -11.53 -3.74
C GLU A 30 -11.80 -11.73 -4.30
N GLU A 31 -12.71 -10.83 -4.00
CA GLU A 31 -14.09 -10.89 -4.48
C GLU A 31 -14.16 -10.91 -6.01
N GLU A 32 -13.37 -10.06 -6.67
CA GLU A 32 -13.37 -9.98 -8.14
C GLU A 32 -12.67 -11.16 -8.80
N VAL A 33 -11.46 -11.54 -8.34
CA VAL A 33 -10.63 -12.51 -9.08
C VAL A 33 -10.84 -13.96 -8.64
N VAL A 34 -11.27 -14.20 -7.40
CA VAL A 34 -11.55 -15.55 -6.87
C VAL A 34 -13.04 -15.88 -7.01
N ASN A 35 -13.93 -15.05 -6.43
CA ASN A 35 -15.34 -15.36 -6.33
C ASN A 35 -16.08 -15.13 -7.65
N LYS A 36 -15.95 -13.95 -8.26
CA LYS A 36 -16.70 -13.58 -9.47
C LYS A 36 -16.08 -14.13 -10.75
N LYS A 37 -14.81 -13.84 -10.98
CA LYS A 37 -14.12 -14.19 -12.23
C LYS A 37 -13.52 -15.60 -12.21
N ARG A 38 -13.23 -16.14 -11.04
CA ARG A 38 -12.59 -17.45 -10.84
C ARG A 38 -11.29 -17.61 -11.64
N TRP A 39 -10.51 -16.52 -11.69
CA TRP A 39 -9.23 -16.52 -12.39
C TRP A 39 -8.13 -17.24 -11.63
N VAL A 40 -8.23 -17.25 -10.30
CA VAL A 40 -7.32 -17.91 -9.37
C VAL A 40 -8.13 -18.60 -8.27
N SER A 41 -7.61 -19.71 -7.72
CA SER A 41 -8.18 -20.32 -6.53
C SER A 41 -7.88 -19.46 -5.30
N ARG A 42 -8.59 -19.72 -4.19
CA ARG A 42 -8.35 -19.01 -2.94
C ARG A 42 -6.96 -19.29 -2.37
N GLU A 43 -6.49 -20.52 -2.47
CA GLU A 43 -5.16 -20.92 -2.03
C GLU A 43 -4.08 -20.20 -2.81
N GLU A 44 -4.18 -20.22 -4.14
CA GLU A 44 -3.26 -19.50 -5.01
C GLU A 44 -3.28 -17.98 -4.78
N PHE A 45 -4.44 -17.41 -4.46
CA PHE A 45 -4.55 -16.00 -4.14
C PHE A 45 -3.79 -15.64 -2.87
N LEU A 46 -3.84 -16.48 -1.83
CA LEU A 46 -3.07 -16.28 -0.60
C LEU A 46 -1.56 -16.37 -0.86
N ASP A 47 -1.11 -17.30 -1.70
CA ASP A 47 0.29 -17.39 -2.11
C ASP A 47 0.75 -16.13 -2.86
N LEU A 48 -0.08 -15.63 -3.78
CA LEU A 48 0.22 -14.39 -4.50
C LEU A 48 0.29 -13.17 -3.58
N ILE A 49 -0.54 -13.12 -2.53
CA ILE A 49 -0.46 -12.07 -1.49
C ILE A 49 0.89 -12.15 -0.77
N ALA A 50 1.31 -13.35 -0.33
CA ALA A 50 2.57 -13.54 0.37
C ALA A 50 3.77 -13.10 -0.47
N ILE A 51 3.78 -13.46 -1.76
CA ILE A 51 4.81 -13.05 -2.71
C ILE A 51 4.77 -11.52 -2.92
N ALA A 52 3.58 -10.94 -3.11
CA ALA A 52 3.42 -9.50 -3.33
C ALA A 52 3.90 -8.66 -2.13
N GLN A 53 3.72 -9.18 -0.91
CA GLN A 53 4.22 -8.54 0.32
C GLN A 53 5.74 -8.59 0.44
N SER A 54 6.37 -9.61 -0.12
CA SER A 54 7.83 -9.78 -0.11
C SER A 54 8.53 -8.91 -1.15
N CYS A 55 7.80 -8.41 -2.15
CA CYS A 55 8.35 -7.56 -3.20
C CYS A 55 8.35 -6.08 -2.78
N PRO A 56 9.45 -5.35 -3.01
CA PRO A 56 9.46 -3.91 -2.78
C PRO A 56 8.51 -3.20 -3.76
N GLY A 57 7.79 -2.18 -3.28
CA GLY A 57 6.89 -1.37 -4.10
C GLY A 57 5.48 -1.28 -3.56
N VAL A 58 4.58 -0.75 -4.39
CA VAL A 58 3.16 -0.59 -4.03
C VAL A 58 2.47 -1.94 -4.08
N PHE A 59 2.03 -2.45 -2.94
CA PHE A 59 1.41 -3.76 -2.80
C PHE A 59 0.29 -4.02 -3.82
N ALA A 60 -0.58 -3.03 -4.02
CA ALA A 60 -1.69 -3.14 -4.97
C ALA A 60 -1.24 -3.37 -6.42
N ILE A 61 -0.14 -2.75 -6.83
CA ILE A 61 0.43 -2.95 -8.16
C ILE A 61 1.13 -4.30 -8.22
N ASN A 62 1.88 -4.69 -7.19
CA ASN A 62 2.56 -5.97 -7.15
C ASN A 62 1.57 -7.13 -7.30
N ILE A 63 0.50 -7.16 -6.51
CA ILE A 63 -0.49 -8.23 -6.60
C ILE A 63 -1.22 -8.23 -7.95
N SER A 64 -1.52 -7.05 -8.52
CA SER A 64 -2.14 -6.96 -9.84
C SER A 64 -1.22 -7.52 -10.94
N ILE A 65 0.09 -7.25 -10.86
CA ILE A 65 1.10 -7.80 -11.77
C ILE A 65 1.13 -9.33 -11.68
N PHE A 66 1.16 -9.90 -10.47
CA PHE A 66 1.23 -11.35 -10.32
C PHE A 66 -0.02 -12.05 -10.83
N ILE A 67 -1.21 -11.53 -10.53
CA ILE A 67 -2.47 -12.06 -11.07
C ILE A 67 -2.49 -11.94 -12.60
N GLY A 68 -2.16 -10.77 -13.13
CA GLY A 68 -2.09 -10.54 -14.57
C GLY A 68 -1.07 -11.43 -15.28
N TYR A 69 0.09 -11.64 -14.66
CA TYR A 69 1.12 -12.55 -15.17
C TYR A 69 0.64 -14.00 -15.23
N LYS A 70 -0.07 -14.45 -14.20
CA LYS A 70 -0.69 -15.77 -14.18
C LYS A 70 -1.70 -15.93 -15.32
N LEU A 71 -2.51 -14.90 -15.58
CA LEU A 71 -3.53 -14.95 -16.62
C LEU A 71 -2.94 -15.01 -18.03
N ARG A 72 -2.02 -14.13 -18.36
CA ARG A 72 -1.50 -13.95 -19.74
C ARG A 72 -0.05 -13.46 -19.77
N LYS A 73 0.80 -13.97 -18.87
CA LYS A 73 2.24 -13.65 -18.78
C LYS A 73 2.44 -12.11 -18.72
N VAL A 74 3.50 -11.62 -19.38
CA VAL A 74 3.88 -10.20 -19.35
C VAL A 74 2.77 -9.26 -19.85
N ARG A 75 2.06 -9.65 -20.91
CA ARG A 75 0.96 -8.82 -21.46
C ARG A 75 -0.22 -8.69 -20.50
N GLY A 76 -0.52 -9.79 -19.78
CA GLY A 76 -1.53 -9.75 -18.72
C GLY A 76 -1.09 -8.87 -17.54
N ALA A 77 0.15 -8.99 -17.10
CA ALA A 77 0.73 -8.19 -16.04
C ALA A 77 0.68 -6.69 -16.37
N LEU A 78 1.02 -6.30 -17.59
CA LEU A 78 0.92 -4.91 -18.04
C LEU A 78 -0.52 -4.41 -18.01
N ALA A 79 -1.48 -5.20 -18.53
CA ALA A 79 -2.88 -4.80 -18.56
C ALA A 79 -3.44 -4.56 -17.16
N THR A 80 -3.16 -5.44 -16.20
CA THR A 80 -3.63 -5.31 -14.81
C THR A 80 -2.92 -4.19 -14.06
N ALA A 81 -1.60 -4.03 -14.23
CA ALA A 81 -0.83 -2.97 -13.60
C ALA A 81 -1.29 -1.57 -14.06
N PHE A 82 -1.45 -1.39 -15.37
CA PHE A 82 -2.01 -0.15 -15.92
C PHE A 82 -3.45 0.07 -15.45
N GLY A 83 -4.28 -0.99 -15.41
CA GLY A 83 -5.62 -0.92 -14.87
C GLY A 83 -5.64 -0.37 -13.45
N THR A 84 -4.78 -0.88 -12.57
CA THR A 84 -4.71 -0.45 -11.16
C THR A 84 -4.17 0.97 -10.99
N ALA A 85 -3.13 1.34 -11.74
CA ALA A 85 -2.44 2.62 -11.57
C ALA A 85 -3.16 3.80 -12.26
N LEU A 86 -3.80 3.56 -13.39
CA LEU A 86 -4.33 4.59 -14.27
C LEU A 86 -5.45 5.44 -13.63
N PRO A 87 -6.42 4.89 -12.86
CA PRO A 87 -7.44 5.70 -12.22
C PRO A 87 -6.85 6.71 -11.24
N SER A 88 -5.95 6.26 -10.38
CA SER A 88 -5.27 7.11 -9.40
C SER A 88 -4.45 8.20 -10.09
N PHE A 89 -3.72 7.84 -11.14
CA PHE A 89 -2.94 8.79 -11.93
C PHE A 89 -3.84 9.87 -12.57
N LEU A 90 -4.94 9.45 -13.20
CA LEU A 90 -5.87 10.39 -13.83
C LEU A 90 -6.54 11.31 -12.83
N ILE A 91 -6.99 10.79 -11.67
CA ILE A 91 -7.62 11.60 -10.63
C ILE A 91 -6.63 12.64 -10.10
N ILE A 92 -5.40 12.23 -9.77
CA ILE A 92 -4.38 13.15 -9.27
C ILE A 92 -4.01 14.19 -10.32
N LEU A 93 -3.88 13.77 -11.59
CA LEU A 93 -3.58 14.69 -12.69
C LEU A 93 -4.70 15.72 -12.87
N LEU A 94 -5.96 15.30 -12.89
CA LEU A 94 -7.11 16.18 -12.98
C LEU A 94 -7.15 17.16 -11.80
N ILE A 95 -6.99 16.67 -10.58
CA ILE A 95 -6.95 17.53 -9.39
C ILE A 95 -5.80 18.54 -9.53
N ALA A 96 -4.60 18.13 -9.92
CA ALA A 96 -3.45 19.02 -10.05
C ALA A 96 -3.69 20.12 -11.11
N MET A 97 -4.28 19.76 -12.25
CA MET A 97 -4.59 20.72 -13.33
C MET A 97 -5.63 21.77 -12.89
N PHE A 98 -6.66 21.33 -12.19
CA PHE A 98 -7.73 22.21 -11.73
C PHE A 98 -7.34 22.97 -10.45
N PHE A 99 -6.56 22.35 -9.55
CA PHE A 99 -6.21 22.91 -8.25
C PHE A 99 -5.45 24.22 -8.36
N TYR A 100 -4.53 24.34 -9.32
CA TYR A 100 -3.76 25.55 -9.54
C TYR A 100 -4.64 26.79 -9.81
N ARG A 101 -5.81 26.58 -10.42
CA ARG A 101 -6.76 27.64 -10.77
C ARG A 101 -7.71 28.00 -9.62
N PHE A 102 -7.89 27.11 -8.66
CA PHE A 102 -8.89 27.22 -7.59
C PHE A 102 -8.29 27.26 -6.17
N GLN A 103 -6.96 27.19 -6.04
CA GLN A 103 -6.30 27.17 -4.73
C GLN A 103 -6.59 28.40 -3.86
N GLU A 104 -6.86 29.56 -4.48
CA GLU A 104 -7.21 30.80 -3.79
C GLU A 104 -8.70 30.92 -3.44
N ASN A 105 -9.52 29.98 -3.94
CA ASN A 105 -10.95 30.00 -3.64
C ASN A 105 -11.21 29.58 -2.20
N PRO A 106 -11.88 30.43 -1.39
CA PRO A 106 -12.11 30.15 0.05
C PRO A 106 -12.94 28.87 0.29
N VAL A 107 -13.84 28.51 -0.64
CA VAL A 107 -14.66 27.28 -0.54
C VAL A 107 -13.77 26.06 -0.73
N VAL A 108 -12.88 26.07 -1.72
CA VAL A 108 -11.93 24.98 -1.97
C VAL A 108 -10.98 24.81 -0.78
N ALA A 109 -10.45 25.91 -0.25
CA ALA A 109 -9.61 25.89 0.94
C ALA A 109 -10.36 25.36 2.18
N ALA A 110 -11.67 25.63 2.32
CA ALA A 110 -12.49 25.09 3.40
C ALA A 110 -12.69 23.56 3.25
N ILE A 111 -12.96 23.07 2.02
CA ILE A 111 -13.07 21.63 1.73
C ILE A 111 -11.78 20.91 2.10
N PHE A 112 -10.61 21.42 1.66
CA PHE A 112 -9.33 20.80 1.98
C PHE A 112 -9.04 20.81 3.49
N ARG A 113 -9.41 21.87 4.21
CA ARG A 113 -9.31 21.90 5.68
C ARG A 113 -10.18 20.81 6.32
N GLY A 114 -11.38 20.59 5.79
CA GLY A 114 -12.29 19.54 6.27
C GLY A 114 -11.78 18.11 6.00
N ILE A 115 -11.02 17.90 4.93
CA ILE A 115 -10.47 16.58 4.58
C ILE A 115 -9.23 16.21 5.44
N ARG A 116 -8.47 17.19 5.95
CA ARG A 116 -7.26 16.93 6.75
C ARG A 116 -7.43 15.91 7.88
N PRO A 117 -8.48 16.00 8.72
CA PRO A 117 -8.69 15.01 9.79
C PRO A 117 -8.92 13.59 9.25
N ALA A 118 -9.61 13.46 8.10
CA ALA A 118 -9.84 12.16 7.48
C ALA A 118 -8.53 11.53 6.97
N VAL A 119 -7.61 12.33 6.40
CA VAL A 119 -6.28 11.87 6.00
C VAL A 119 -5.48 11.40 7.21
N VAL A 120 -5.54 12.12 8.33
CA VAL A 120 -4.88 11.70 9.58
C VAL A 120 -5.41 10.34 10.04
N ALA A 121 -6.74 10.15 10.01
CA ALA A 121 -7.36 8.87 10.37
C ALA A 121 -6.93 7.73 9.43
N LEU A 122 -6.85 7.98 8.11
CA LEU A 122 -6.40 7.01 7.11
C LEU A 122 -4.94 6.55 7.33
N ILE A 123 -4.10 7.40 7.89
CA ILE A 123 -2.71 7.06 8.24
C ILE A 123 -2.65 6.40 9.63
N ALA A 124 -3.42 6.88 10.58
CA ALA A 124 -3.40 6.37 11.95
C ALA A 124 -3.87 4.92 12.06
N VAL A 125 -4.96 4.54 11.37
CA VAL A 125 -5.53 3.19 11.46
C VAL A 125 -4.54 2.11 11.01
N PRO A 126 -3.90 2.17 9.83
CA PRO A 126 -2.85 1.22 9.45
C PRO A 126 -1.66 1.22 10.42
N THR A 127 -1.26 2.38 10.92
CA THR A 127 -0.16 2.51 11.88
C THR A 127 -0.47 1.75 13.18
N PHE A 128 -1.68 1.89 13.73
CA PHE A 128 -2.11 1.12 14.90
C PHE A 128 -2.16 -0.38 14.63
N ASN A 129 -2.65 -0.79 13.46
CA ASN A 129 -2.69 -2.20 13.08
C ASN A 129 -1.28 -2.80 12.95
N LEU A 130 -0.33 -2.07 12.36
CA LEU A 130 1.06 -2.47 12.28
C LEU A 130 1.71 -2.56 13.66
N ALA A 131 1.47 -1.59 14.53
CA ALA A 131 1.97 -1.60 15.91
C ALA A 131 1.46 -2.82 16.68
N LYS A 132 0.18 -3.16 16.51
CA LYS A 132 -0.43 -4.35 17.11
C LYS A 132 0.16 -5.64 16.55
N SER A 133 0.36 -5.72 15.24
CA SER A 133 0.96 -6.89 14.58
C SER A 133 2.43 -7.08 14.95
N ALA A 134 3.16 -5.99 15.14
CA ALA A 134 4.56 -5.99 15.59
C ALA A 134 4.72 -6.35 17.08
N LYS A 135 3.59 -6.60 17.80
CA LYS A 135 3.58 -6.91 19.24
C LYS A 135 4.40 -5.90 20.06
N ILE A 136 4.26 -4.60 19.74
CA ILE A 136 4.96 -3.54 20.48
C ILE A 136 4.47 -3.55 21.91
N SER A 137 5.37 -3.91 22.82
CA SER A 137 5.16 -3.84 24.26
C SER A 137 5.49 -2.44 24.79
N TRP A 138 4.96 -2.10 25.96
CA TRP A 138 5.32 -0.87 26.67
C TRP A 138 6.83 -0.68 26.84
N VAL A 139 7.58 -1.79 26.97
CA VAL A 139 9.04 -1.80 27.08
C VAL A 139 9.73 -1.39 25.77
N ASN A 140 9.14 -1.72 24.61
CA ASN A 140 9.73 -1.46 23.29
C ASN A 140 9.13 -0.23 22.59
N CYS A 141 8.13 0.40 23.20
CA CYS A 141 7.42 1.56 22.62
C CYS A 141 8.33 2.78 22.40
N TRP A 142 9.41 2.89 23.17
CA TRP A 142 10.39 3.97 23.02
C TRP A 142 11.12 3.95 21.67
N ILE A 143 11.30 2.77 21.04
CA ILE A 143 12.03 2.63 19.77
C ILE A 143 11.34 3.38 18.63
N PRO A 144 10.05 3.14 18.32
CA PRO A 144 9.34 3.91 17.30
C PRO A 144 9.19 5.39 17.67
N ILE A 145 9.04 5.72 18.95
CA ILE A 145 8.97 7.12 19.41
C ILE A 145 10.30 7.82 19.18
N ALA A 146 11.41 7.21 19.55
CA ALA A 146 12.75 7.77 19.30
C ALA A 146 13.01 7.93 17.78
N GLY A 147 12.63 6.94 16.97
CA GLY A 147 12.72 7.04 15.52
C GLY A 147 11.92 8.21 14.94
N ALA A 148 10.68 8.39 15.39
CA ALA A 148 9.83 9.51 14.99
C ALA A 148 10.41 10.87 15.39
N LEU A 149 10.94 10.99 16.61
CA LEU A 149 11.59 12.20 17.10
C LEU A 149 12.87 12.54 16.32
N LEU A 150 13.70 11.55 16.00
CA LEU A 150 14.90 11.72 15.19
C LEU A 150 14.56 12.25 13.78
N ILE A 151 13.52 11.72 13.16
CA ILE A 151 13.04 12.20 11.85
C ILE A 151 12.54 13.64 11.97
N TRP A 152 11.70 13.91 12.98
CA TRP A 152 11.03 15.19 13.11
C TRP A 152 11.95 16.33 13.57
N LEU A 153 12.81 16.09 14.59
CA LEU A 153 13.67 17.12 15.16
C LEU A 153 15.00 17.29 14.41
N MET A 154 15.58 16.18 13.92
CA MET A 154 16.89 16.20 13.29
C MET A 154 16.85 16.09 11.77
N GLY A 155 15.67 15.89 11.17
CA GLY A 155 15.53 15.74 9.71
C GLY A 155 16.26 14.52 9.14
N VAL A 156 16.55 13.51 10.00
CA VAL A 156 17.26 12.30 9.58
C VAL A 156 16.40 11.51 8.60
N SER A 157 16.98 11.11 7.47
CA SER A 157 16.25 10.28 6.50
C SER A 157 15.79 8.96 7.15
N PRO A 158 14.51 8.56 6.96
CA PRO A 158 13.99 7.28 7.45
C PRO A 158 14.84 6.06 7.07
N ILE A 159 15.55 6.14 5.93
CA ILE A 159 16.42 5.05 5.44
C ILE A 159 17.51 4.71 6.46
N TYR A 160 18.16 5.71 7.04
CA TYR A 160 19.21 5.46 8.06
C TYR A 160 18.65 4.81 9.31
N ILE A 161 17.44 5.19 9.72
CA ILE A 161 16.78 4.61 10.89
C ILE A 161 16.43 3.14 10.63
N ILE A 162 15.94 2.81 9.43
CA ILE A 162 15.64 1.42 9.05
C ILE A 162 16.93 0.56 9.07
N ILE A 163 18.01 1.07 8.49
CA ILE A 163 19.29 0.35 8.47
C ILE A 163 19.82 0.14 9.88
N LEU A 164 19.83 1.18 10.72
CA LEU A 164 20.31 1.08 12.10
C LEU A 164 19.44 0.14 12.95
N ALA A 165 18.11 0.20 12.78
CA ALA A 165 17.19 -0.70 13.46
C ALA A 165 17.39 -2.15 13.00
N GLY A 166 17.64 -2.37 11.71
CA GLY A 166 17.94 -3.70 11.17
C GLY A 166 19.23 -4.29 11.72
N ILE A 167 20.33 -3.51 11.71
CA ILE A 167 21.62 -3.92 12.25
C ILE A 167 21.52 -4.14 13.78
N GLY A 168 20.87 -3.21 14.49
CA GLY A 168 20.66 -3.31 15.93
C GLY A 168 19.84 -4.54 16.33
N GLY A 169 18.76 -4.83 15.59
CA GLY A 169 17.94 -6.01 15.80
C GLY A 169 18.69 -7.32 15.52
N TRP A 170 19.50 -7.35 14.46
CA TRP A 170 20.35 -8.51 14.17
C TRP A 170 21.41 -8.75 15.25
N ALA A 171 22.10 -7.69 15.68
CA ALA A 171 23.10 -7.78 16.75
C ALA A 171 22.47 -8.22 18.08
N TYR A 172 21.32 -7.65 18.44
CA TYR A 172 20.57 -8.03 19.63
C TYR A 172 20.12 -9.50 19.59
N GLY A 173 19.62 -9.97 18.45
CA GLY A 173 19.23 -11.37 18.27
C GLY A 173 20.40 -12.33 18.43
N LYS A 174 21.59 -11.97 17.92
CA LYS A 174 22.80 -12.79 18.02
C LYS A 174 23.36 -12.84 19.44
N ILE A 175 23.20 -11.78 20.24
CA ILE A 175 23.70 -11.70 21.63
C ILE A 175 22.78 -12.46 22.60
N ILE A 176 21.46 -12.39 22.42
CA ILE A 176 20.49 -12.95 23.37
C ILE A 176 20.00 -14.35 23.00
N LYS A 177 20.03 -14.72 21.71
CA LYS A 177 19.80 -16.08 21.22
C LYS A 177 21.04 -16.55 20.48
N PRO A 178 22.09 -17.04 21.17
CA PRO A 178 23.11 -17.82 20.48
C PRO A 178 22.37 -19.03 19.87
N THR A 179 22.47 -19.16 18.57
CA THR A 179 21.95 -20.31 17.81
C THR A 179 22.54 -21.58 18.39
N GLU A 180 21.65 -22.47 18.90
CA GLU A 180 21.94 -23.89 18.98
C GLU A 180 22.10 -24.48 17.60
#